data_30e476e0ffc4fed63adb446eea311ed0
#
_entry.id   30e476e0ffc4fed63adb446eea311ed0
#
_cell.length_a   1.000
_cell.length_b   1.000
_cell.length_c   1.000
_cell.angle_alpha   90.00
_cell.angle_beta   90.00
_cell.angle_gamma   90.00
#
_symmetry.space_group_name_H-M   'P 1'
#
loop_
_entity.id
_entity.type
_entity.pdbx_description
1 polymer ?
#
loop_
_entity_poly.entity_id
_entity_poly.type
_entity_poly.pdbx_seq_one_letter_code
_entity_poly.pdbx_strand_id
1 'polypeptide(L)'
;MKPMRLKAVLRETWRNVATGTSRCALISLLLSICAVACMCADLTQMTGLIGDARKWKESGASTYAITLQGGIDGAACEGLRSANGVLGAAALRQSSDRVRIASLPATEIPTYEASAHVAQVFAATGIRKDNSGVIMSTAVARTYGAHAGTVLPLVGGARMRVSATFDWPSDGRQPTYGYAIISPGNDTKAYDTCLVRAWPVPDGIESLLRVSIRADAESGVGAA
;
A
#
# COMPACT_ATOMS: atom_id res chain seq x y z
N MET A 1 -32.18 -63.45 11.60
CA MET A 1 -31.14 -62.52 12.19
C MET A 1 -31.86 -61.52 13.05
N LYS A 2 -31.60 -61.48 14.38
CA LYS A 2 -32.25 -60.53 15.27
C LYS A 2 -31.57 -59.15 15.07
N PRO A 3 -32.33 -58.06 14.89
CA PRO A 3 -31.74 -56.74 14.74
C PRO A 3 -31.01 -56.35 16.01
N MET A 4 -29.74 -56.06 15.88
CA MET A 4 -28.88 -55.65 16.95
C MET A 4 -29.36 -54.26 17.42
N ARG A 5 -29.84 -54.16 18.65
CA ARG A 5 -30.38 -52.89 19.19
C ARG A 5 -29.24 -51.89 19.41
N LEU A 6 -29.21 -50.83 18.61
CA LEU A 6 -28.19 -49.78 18.68
C LEU A 6 -27.92 -49.26 20.12
N LYS A 7 -29.00 -49.21 20.93
CA LYS A 7 -28.92 -48.84 22.36
C LYS A 7 -28.08 -49.81 23.19
N ALA A 8 -28.09 -51.13 22.84
CA ALA A 8 -27.28 -52.11 23.58
C ALA A 8 -25.79 -51.95 23.24
N VAL A 9 -25.47 -51.70 21.97
CA VAL A 9 -24.08 -51.44 21.52
C VAL A 9 -23.53 -50.15 22.17
N LEU A 10 -24.29 -49.08 22.14
CA LEU A 10 -23.91 -47.82 22.76
C LEU A 10 -23.68 -47.94 24.27
N ARG A 11 -24.56 -48.70 24.96
CA ARG A 11 -24.42 -48.93 26.39
C ARG A 11 -23.19 -49.77 26.74
N GLU A 12 -22.87 -50.77 25.94
CA GLU A 12 -21.70 -51.63 26.09
C GLU A 12 -20.40 -50.82 25.82
N THR A 13 -20.40 -50.00 24.76
CA THR A 13 -19.28 -49.13 24.44
C THR A 13 -19.04 -48.13 25.55
N TRP A 14 -20.09 -47.51 26.07
CA TRP A 14 -19.99 -46.57 27.22
C TRP A 14 -19.43 -47.23 28.47
N ARG A 15 -19.90 -48.45 28.77
CA ARG A 15 -19.42 -49.23 29.91
C ARG A 15 -17.95 -49.57 29.77
N ASN A 16 -17.50 -49.98 28.59
CA ASN A 16 -16.08 -50.26 28.34
C ASN A 16 -15.18 -49.04 28.42
N VAL A 17 -15.68 -47.88 28.03
CA VAL A 17 -14.96 -46.57 28.18
C VAL A 17 -14.91 -46.16 29.67
N ALA A 18 -16.05 -46.30 30.37
CA ALA A 18 -16.17 -45.89 31.78
C ALA A 18 -15.43 -46.80 32.77
N THR A 19 -15.26 -48.11 32.49
CA THR A 19 -14.56 -49.06 33.34
C THR A 19 -13.02 -49.02 33.23
N GLY A 20 -12.46 -48.14 32.37
CA GLY A 20 -11.02 -47.91 32.29
C GLY A 20 -10.17 -49.07 31.75
N THR A 21 -10.78 -50.14 31.28
CA THR A 21 -10.07 -51.29 30.72
C THR A 21 -9.54 -51.03 29.30
N SER A 22 -10.10 -50.05 28.60
CA SER A 22 -9.56 -49.60 27.31
C SER A 22 -8.90 -48.21 27.48
N ARG A 23 -7.68 -48.07 27.00
CA ARG A 23 -6.98 -46.79 26.92
C ARG A 23 -7.70 -45.79 25.97
N CYS A 24 -8.91 -46.14 25.49
CA CYS A 24 -9.71 -45.36 24.54
C CYS A 24 -10.06 -43.97 25.08
N ALA A 25 -10.40 -43.82 26.37
CA ALA A 25 -10.72 -42.53 26.97
C ALA A 25 -9.50 -41.59 26.94
N LEU A 26 -8.33 -42.12 27.22
CA LEU A 26 -7.07 -41.35 27.23
C LEU A 26 -6.68 -40.98 25.78
N ILE A 27 -6.84 -41.88 24.83
CA ILE A 27 -6.57 -41.58 23.41
C ILE A 27 -7.57 -40.56 22.87
N SER A 28 -8.87 -40.67 23.21
CA SER A 28 -9.88 -39.69 22.80
C SER A 28 -9.58 -38.28 23.38
N LEU A 29 -9.16 -38.23 24.63
CA LEU A 29 -8.77 -36.96 25.27
C LEU A 29 -7.55 -36.34 24.57
N LEU A 30 -6.51 -37.13 24.30
CA LEU A 30 -5.32 -36.68 23.57
C LEU A 30 -5.67 -36.16 22.17
N LEU A 31 -6.48 -36.91 21.41
CA LEU A 31 -6.93 -36.51 20.08
C LEU A 31 -7.73 -35.19 20.12
N SER A 32 -8.60 -35.03 21.15
CA SER A 32 -9.37 -33.80 21.32
C SER A 32 -8.45 -32.61 21.62
N ILE A 33 -7.46 -32.79 22.49
CA ILE A 33 -6.48 -31.74 22.80
C ILE A 33 -5.66 -31.37 21.55
N CYS A 34 -5.20 -32.38 20.79
CA CYS A 34 -4.48 -32.13 19.52
C CYS A 34 -5.35 -31.38 18.51
N ALA A 35 -6.62 -31.79 18.34
CA ALA A 35 -7.54 -31.12 17.44
C ALA A 35 -7.77 -29.64 17.82
N VAL A 36 -7.99 -29.37 19.10
CA VAL A 36 -8.14 -27.99 19.62
C VAL A 36 -6.85 -27.20 19.40
N ALA A 37 -5.69 -27.77 19.68
CA ALA A 37 -4.41 -27.11 19.46
C ALA A 37 -4.17 -26.76 17.98
N CYS A 38 -4.49 -27.69 17.05
CA CYS A 38 -4.42 -27.44 15.62
C CYS A 38 -5.38 -26.31 15.19
N MET A 39 -6.63 -26.32 15.65
CA MET A 39 -7.60 -25.26 15.35
C MET A 39 -7.13 -23.89 15.87
N CYS A 40 -6.56 -23.84 17.05
CA CYS A 40 -6.00 -22.61 17.60
C CYS A 40 -4.80 -22.09 16.79
N ALA A 41 -3.94 -23.00 16.33
CA ALA A 41 -2.81 -22.65 15.47
C ALA A 41 -3.28 -22.08 14.13
N ASP A 42 -4.26 -22.70 13.47
CA ASP A 42 -4.84 -22.23 12.22
C ASP A 42 -5.51 -20.85 12.36
N LEU A 43 -6.26 -20.63 13.44
CA LEU A 43 -6.88 -19.34 13.72
C LEU A 43 -5.84 -18.24 13.94
N THR A 44 -4.74 -18.53 14.64
CA THR A 44 -3.67 -17.54 14.86
C THR A 44 -2.95 -17.21 13.55
N GLN A 45 -2.72 -18.17 12.69
CA GLN A 45 -2.14 -17.95 11.35
C GLN A 45 -3.08 -17.13 10.46
N MET A 46 -4.37 -17.46 10.41
CA MET A 46 -5.36 -16.70 9.65
C MET A 46 -5.46 -15.23 10.11
N THR A 47 -5.51 -15.00 11.41
CA THR A 47 -5.55 -13.63 11.94
C THR A 47 -4.28 -12.85 11.63
N GLY A 48 -3.12 -13.52 11.65
CA GLY A 48 -1.83 -12.95 11.21
C GLY A 48 -1.87 -12.53 9.73
N LEU A 49 -2.28 -13.44 8.85
CA LEU A 49 -2.36 -13.16 7.40
C LEU A 49 -3.34 -12.03 7.07
N ILE A 50 -4.51 -12.00 7.73
CA ILE A 50 -5.48 -10.91 7.54
C ILE A 50 -4.90 -9.58 8.03
N GLY A 51 -4.18 -9.59 9.16
CA GLY A 51 -3.50 -8.42 9.70
C GLY A 51 -2.42 -7.89 8.75
N ASP A 52 -1.61 -8.78 8.19
CA ASP A 52 -0.56 -8.42 7.24
C ASP A 52 -1.14 -7.92 5.90
N ALA A 53 -2.20 -8.55 5.39
CA ALA A 53 -2.90 -8.09 4.19
C ALA A 53 -3.51 -6.69 4.39
N ARG A 54 -4.06 -6.42 5.58
CA ARG A 54 -4.57 -5.09 5.92
C ARG A 54 -3.46 -4.04 5.99
N LYS A 55 -2.37 -4.34 6.69
CA LYS A 55 -1.18 -3.47 6.74
C LYS A 55 -0.63 -3.20 5.35
N TRP A 56 -0.58 -4.23 4.50
CA TRP A 56 -0.11 -4.09 3.12
C TRP A 56 -1.03 -3.19 2.29
N LYS A 57 -2.34 -3.31 2.45
CA LYS A 57 -3.33 -2.43 1.81
C LYS A 57 -3.23 -0.97 2.30
N GLU A 58 -3.02 -0.77 3.60
CA GLU A 58 -2.94 0.55 4.24
C GLU A 58 -1.59 1.24 3.99
N SER A 59 -0.54 0.48 3.77
CA SER A 59 0.78 0.99 3.42
C SER A 59 0.86 1.38 1.94
N GLY A 60 1.91 2.09 1.56
CA GLY A 60 2.22 2.36 0.15
C GLY A 60 2.55 1.10 -0.68
N ALA A 61 2.52 -0.11 -0.06
CA ALA A 61 2.87 -1.37 -0.70
C ALA A 61 1.91 -1.80 -1.81
N SER A 62 0.64 -1.35 -1.78
CA SER A 62 -0.35 -1.61 -2.84
C SER A 62 -0.25 -0.63 -4.03
N THR A 63 0.89 0.03 -4.19
CA THR A 63 1.12 1.01 -5.26
C THR A 63 1.86 0.37 -6.43
N TYR A 64 1.35 0.59 -7.63
CA TYR A 64 1.91 0.13 -8.90
C TYR A 64 2.38 1.31 -9.72
N ALA A 65 3.50 1.16 -10.41
CA ALA A 65 4.03 2.17 -11.31
C ALA A 65 3.75 1.78 -12.76
N ILE A 66 3.12 2.65 -13.49
CA ILE A 66 2.87 2.52 -14.93
C ILE A 66 3.76 3.55 -15.62
N THR A 67 4.63 3.09 -16.53
CA THR A 67 5.49 3.95 -17.34
C THR A 67 5.11 3.83 -18.79
N LEU A 68 5.04 4.94 -19.53
CA LEU A 68 4.76 4.96 -20.97
C LEU A 68 5.86 5.72 -21.71
N GLN A 69 6.22 5.20 -22.87
CA GLN A 69 7.11 5.92 -23.79
C GLN A 69 6.36 7.15 -24.35
N GLY A 70 6.97 8.31 -24.22
CA GLY A 70 6.37 9.57 -24.67
C GLY A 70 5.77 10.44 -23.56
N GLY A 71 5.78 9.94 -22.32
CA GLY A 71 5.25 10.65 -21.16
C GLY A 71 3.78 10.36 -20.88
N ILE A 72 3.32 10.85 -19.76
CA ILE A 72 1.97 10.61 -19.23
C ILE A 72 1.33 11.96 -18.93
N ASP A 73 0.09 12.14 -19.38
CA ASP A 73 -0.73 13.26 -18.94
C ASP A 73 -1.18 13.08 -17.49
N GLY A 74 -1.00 14.13 -16.68
CA GLY A 74 -1.35 14.11 -15.26
C GLY A 74 -2.84 13.87 -15.02
N ALA A 75 -3.70 14.52 -15.82
CA ALA A 75 -5.14 14.41 -15.72
C ALA A 75 -5.62 12.99 -16.09
N ALA A 76 -5.06 12.39 -17.13
CA ALA A 76 -5.35 11.03 -17.53
C ALA A 76 -4.96 10.01 -16.44
N CYS A 77 -3.79 10.18 -15.82
CA CYS A 77 -3.38 9.35 -14.68
C CYS A 77 -4.34 9.50 -13.49
N GLU A 78 -4.68 10.73 -13.12
CA GLU A 78 -5.61 10.98 -12.02
C GLU A 78 -7.03 10.47 -12.31
N GLY A 79 -7.44 10.42 -13.56
CA GLY A 79 -8.71 9.85 -14.01
C GLY A 79 -8.89 8.39 -13.62
N LEU A 80 -7.79 7.63 -13.46
CA LEU A 80 -7.82 6.24 -13.01
C LEU A 80 -8.43 6.07 -11.61
N ARG A 81 -8.52 7.12 -10.80
CA ARG A 81 -9.20 7.07 -9.48
C ARG A 81 -10.68 6.71 -9.58
N SER A 82 -11.31 6.91 -10.73
CA SER A 82 -12.69 6.52 -10.98
C SER A 82 -12.86 5.01 -11.20
N ALA A 83 -11.77 4.28 -11.46
CA ALA A 83 -11.82 2.85 -11.68
C ALA A 83 -12.06 2.08 -10.37
N ASN A 84 -12.84 1.00 -10.47
CA ASN A 84 -13.17 0.19 -9.30
C ASN A 84 -11.90 -0.44 -8.69
N GLY A 85 -11.76 -0.36 -7.37
CA GLY A 85 -10.59 -0.89 -6.65
C GLY A 85 -9.39 0.07 -6.57
N VAL A 86 -9.42 1.22 -7.28
CA VAL A 86 -8.36 2.23 -7.19
C VAL A 86 -8.58 3.11 -5.96
N LEU A 87 -7.57 3.17 -5.09
CA LEU A 87 -7.56 3.93 -3.85
C LEU A 87 -6.93 5.33 -4.04
N GLY A 88 -6.10 5.47 -5.06
CA GLY A 88 -5.44 6.72 -5.42
C GLY A 88 -4.64 6.55 -6.71
N ALA A 89 -4.55 7.61 -7.50
CA ALA A 89 -3.69 7.69 -8.66
C ALA A 89 -3.09 9.08 -8.76
N ALA A 90 -1.80 9.17 -9.11
CA ALA A 90 -1.10 10.41 -9.31
C ALA A 90 0.08 10.21 -10.25
N ALA A 91 0.31 11.19 -11.10
CA ALA A 91 1.45 11.20 -12.00
C ALA A 91 2.67 11.81 -11.31
N LEU A 92 3.85 11.25 -11.58
CA LEU A 92 5.13 11.73 -11.06
C LEU A 92 6.14 11.86 -12.18
N ARG A 93 7.04 12.83 -12.03
CA ARG A 93 8.29 12.93 -12.78
C ARG A 93 9.44 13.23 -11.84
N GLN A 94 10.61 12.73 -12.17
CA GLN A 94 11.82 13.08 -11.43
C GLN A 94 12.22 14.51 -11.81
N SER A 95 12.40 15.36 -10.80
CA SER A 95 12.97 16.68 -11.02
C SER A 95 14.47 16.57 -11.25
N SER A 96 15.01 17.42 -12.14
CA SER A 96 16.47 17.59 -12.26
C SER A 96 17.05 18.25 -10.99
N ASP A 97 16.24 19.00 -10.28
CA ASP A 97 16.66 19.71 -9.09
C ASP A 97 16.74 18.76 -7.89
N ARG A 98 17.84 18.86 -7.16
CA ARG A 98 18.05 18.16 -5.91
C ARG A 98 17.98 19.13 -4.75
N VAL A 99 17.24 18.78 -3.72
CA VAL A 99 17.09 19.63 -2.55
C VAL A 99 18.21 19.36 -1.57
N ARG A 100 18.83 20.44 -1.06
CA ARG A 100 19.82 20.42 0.02
C ARG A 100 19.27 21.22 1.19
N ILE A 101 19.12 20.57 2.34
CA ILE A 101 18.64 21.20 3.58
C ILE A 101 19.85 21.77 4.34
N ALA A 102 19.72 22.98 4.84
CA ALA A 102 20.83 23.73 5.42
C ALA A 102 21.51 23.05 6.63
N SER A 103 20.79 22.18 7.37
CA SER A 103 21.36 21.42 8.50
C SER A 103 22.35 20.32 8.07
N LEU A 104 22.23 19.78 6.84
CA LEU A 104 23.14 18.79 6.26
C LEU A 104 23.39 19.15 4.78
N PRO A 105 24.16 20.20 4.50
CA PRO A 105 24.26 20.80 3.17
C PRO A 105 24.97 19.91 2.14
N ALA A 106 25.73 18.91 2.59
CA ALA A 106 26.40 17.95 1.72
C ALA A 106 25.48 16.84 1.19
N THR A 107 24.29 16.68 1.79
CA THR A 107 23.35 15.64 1.41
C THR A 107 22.35 16.17 0.39
N GLU A 108 22.35 15.58 -0.79
CA GLU A 108 21.38 15.86 -1.85
C GLU A 108 20.22 14.88 -1.78
N ILE A 109 19.00 15.42 -1.73
CA ILE A 109 17.78 14.62 -1.65
C ILE A 109 17.11 14.65 -3.02
N PRO A 110 16.82 13.47 -3.63
CA PRO A 110 16.07 13.41 -4.87
C PRO A 110 14.67 14.00 -4.69
N THR A 111 14.27 14.80 -5.65
CA THR A 111 12.98 15.48 -5.66
C THR A 111 12.15 14.98 -6.83
N TYR A 112 10.87 14.77 -6.57
CA TYR A 112 9.89 14.42 -7.59
C TYR A 112 8.80 15.49 -7.61
N GLU A 113 8.32 15.79 -8.80
CA GLU A 113 7.15 16.63 -9.01
C GLU A 113 5.95 15.71 -9.26
N ALA A 114 4.82 16.01 -8.63
CA ALA A 114 3.65 15.17 -8.67
C ALA A 114 2.38 15.96 -8.96
N SER A 115 1.41 15.30 -9.58
CA SER A 115 0.06 15.84 -9.72
C SER A 115 -0.68 15.93 -8.38
N ALA A 116 -1.87 16.55 -8.37
CA ALA A 116 -2.51 17.04 -7.15
C ALA A 116 -2.81 15.97 -6.07
N HIS A 117 -3.06 14.71 -6.45
CA HIS A 117 -3.58 13.70 -5.51
C HIS A 117 -2.52 12.71 -4.98
N VAL A 118 -1.27 13.04 -5.10
CA VAL A 118 -0.14 12.18 -4.73
C VAL A 118 -0.16 11.71 -3.27
N ALA A 119 -0.68 12.50 -2.35
CA ALA A 119 -0.78 12.14 -0.94
C ALA A 119 -1.63 10.89 -0.69
N GLN A 120 -2.65 10.64 -1.53
CA GLN A 120 -3.49 9.43 -1.44
C GLN A 120 -2.73 8.19 -1.90
N VAL A 121 -1.90 8.32 -2.93
CA VAL A 121 -1.08 7.22 -3.47
C VAL A 121 -0.08 6.73 -2.45
N PHE A 122 0.62 7.67 -1.80
CA PHE A 122 1.62 7.35 -0.78
C PHE A 122 1.05 7.05 0.61
N ALA A 123 -0.29 7.04 0.77
CA ALA A 123 -0.93 6.93 2.09
C ALA A 123 -0.32 7.91 3.12
N ALA A 124 -0.02 9.12 2.68
CA ALA A 124 0.67 10.11 3.49
C ALA A 124 -0.11 10.47 4.75
N THR A 125 0.61 10.61 5.85
CA THR A 125 0.05 10.95 7.15
C THR A 125 0.30 12.42 7.50
N GLY A 126 -0.59 13.00 8.31
CA GLY A 126 -0.46 14.37 8.77
C GLY A 126 -0.88 15.42 7.74
N ILE A 127 -1.62 15.05 6.70
CA ILE A 127 -2.06 15.95 5.62
C ILE A 127 -2.80 17.15 6.20
N ARG A 128 -2.30 18.35 5.92
CA ARG A 128 -2.95 19.61 6.30
C ARG A 128 -3.91 20.07 5.20
N LYS A 129 -4.97 20.76 5.61
CA LYS A 129 -6.02 21.27 4.69
C LYS A 129 -5.50 22.25 3.64
N ASP A 130 -4.42 22.96 3.95
CA ASP A 130 -3.86 23.99 3.06
C ASP A 130 -3.00 23.44 1.93
N ASN A 131 -2.77 22.14 1.85
CA ASN A 131 -2.06 21.40 0.80
C ASN A 131 -0.79 22.10 0.25
N SER A 132 -0.36 23.17 0.92
CA SER A 132 0.80 23.99 0.54
C SER A 132 2.05 23.40 1.18
N GLY A 133 2.92 22.82 0.38
CA GLY A 133 4.18 22.24 0.84
C GLY A 133 4.52 20.94 0.16
N VAL A 134 5.62 20.35 0.60
CA VAL A 134 6.11 19.10 0.06
C VAL A 134 5.69 17.92 0.93
N ILE A 135 5.57 16.76 0.31
CA ILE A 135 5.43 15.49 1.02
C ILE A 135 6.83 14.88 1.13
N MET A 136 7.20 14.40 2.31
CA MET A 136 8.54 13.91 2.59
C MET A 136 8.50 12.47 3.04
N SER A 137 9.42 11.63 2.55
CA SER A 137 9.53 10.27 3.08
C SER A 137 9.91 10.29 4.56
N THR A 138 9.42 9.33 5.34
CA THR A 138 9.69 9.23 6.78
C THR A 138 11.18 9.08 7.07
N ALA A 139 11.94 8.45 6.17
CA ALA A 139 13.39 8.35 6.31
C ALA A 139 14.06 9.72 6.25
N VAL A 140 13.71 10.56 5.28
CA VAL A 140 14.21 11.95 5.20
C VAL A 140 13.71 12.74 6.40
N ALA A 141 12.42 12.64 6.74
CA ALA A 141 11.85 13.36 7.87
C ALA A 141 12.57 13.07 9.19
N ARG A 142 12.90 11.80 9.47
CA ARG A 142 13.67 11.40 10.65
C ARG A 142 15.08 11.98 10.65
N THR A 143 15.78 11.95 9.51
CA THR A 143 17.13 12.49 9.37
C THR A 143 17.20 13.97 9.75
N TYR A 144 16.16 14.73 9.42
CA TYR A 144 16.12 16.18 9.65
C TYR A 144 15.24 16.60 10.83
N GLY A 145 14.71 15.67 11.61
CA GLY A 145 13.79 15.95 12.73
C GLY A 145 12.50 16.64 12.29
N ALA A 146 12.07 16.40 11.04
CA ALA A 146 10.92 17.06 10.44
C ALA A 146 9.63 16.26 10.64
N HIS A 147 8.51 16.97 10.69
CA HIS A 147 7.15 16.44 10.74
C HIS A 147 6.21 17.36 9.96
N ALA A 148 4.97 16.93 9.76
CA ALA A 148 3.98 17.76 9.09
C ALA A 148 3.85 19.14 9.78
N GLY A 149 3.99 20.20 9.00
CA GLY A 149 4.01 21.59 9.45
C GLY A 149 5.40 22.19 9.70
N THR A 150 6.45 21.36 9.75
CA THR A 150 7.84 21.85 9.89
C THR A 150 8.25 22.69 8.67
N VAL A 151 8.97 23.77 8.92
CA VAL A 151 9.58 24.60 7.88
C VAL A 151 11.09 24.43 7.95
N LEU A 152 11.68 23.90 6.89
CA LEU A 152 13.10 23.61 6.79
C LEU A 152 13.80 24.68 5.96
N PRO A 153 14.94 25.23 6.44
CA PRO A 153 15.77 26.12 5.65
C PRO A 153 16.56 25.31 4.61
N LEU A 154 16.58 25.79 3.37
CA LEU A 154 17.37 25.22 2.28
C LEU A 154 18.68 25.92 2.11
N VAL A 155 19.65 25.25 1.52
CA VAL A 155 20.88 25.90 1.04
C VAL A 155 20.48 26.94 -0.02
N GLY A 156 20.97 28.20 0.16
CA GLY A 156 20.53 29.31 -0.69
C GLY A 156 19.43 30.19 -0.09
N GLY A 157 19.01 29.93 1.16
CA GLY A 157 18.13 30.82 1.93
C GLY A 157 16.62 30.61 1.71
N ALA A 158 16.21 29.81 0.76
CA ALA A 158 14.80 29.43 0.57
C ALA A 158 14.29 28.59 1.75
N ARG A 159 12.98 28.53 1.93
CA ARG A 159 12.34 27.74 2.97
C ARG A 159 11.36 26.74 2.35
N MET A 160 11.36 25.52 2.83
CA MET A 160 10.48 24.45 2.39
C MET A 160 9.57 24.02 3.54
N ARG A 161 8.27 24.01 3.32
CA ARG A 161 7.29 23.52 4.30
C ARG A 161 6.97 22.06 4.03
N VAL A 162 7.01 21.23 5.07
CA VAL A 162 6.56 19.83 5.01
C VAL A 162 5.05 19.79 5.26
N SER A 163 4.27 19.31 4.30
CA SER A 163 2.80 19.18 4.41
C SER A 163 2.38 17.85 5.00
N ALA A 164 3.11 16.77 4.66
CA ALA A 164 2.82 15.42 5.14
C ALA A 164 4.08 14.55 5.08
N THR A 165 4.04 13.41 5.73
CA THR A 165 5.07 12.37 5.62
C THR A 165 4.47 11.07 5.11
N PHE A 166 5.30 10.23 4.48
CA PHE A 166 4.88 8.93 3.98
C PHE A 166 5.94 7.88 4.23
N ASP A 167 5.49 6.63 4.44
CA ASP A 167 6.36 5.47 4.47
C ASP A 167 6.37 4.79 3.11
N TRP A 168 7.55 4.43 2.61
CA TRP A 168 7.70 3.64 1.40
C TRP A 168 8.29 2.27 1.76
N PRO A 169 7.67 1.17 1.31
CA PRO A 169 8.17 -0.16 1.60
C PRO A 169 9.58 -0.37 1.05
N SER A 170 10.45 -0.96 1.86
CA SER A 170 11.83 -1.29 1.50
C SER A 170 11.94 -2.67 0.82
N ASP A 171 10.96 -3.03 0.01
CA ASP A 171 10.83 -4.35 -0.65
C ASP A 171 11.59 -4.47 -1.98
N GLY A 172 12.49 -3.53 -2.26
CA GLY A 172 13.28 -3.52 -3.50
C GLY A 172 12.56 -3.03 -4.74
N ARG A 173 11.37 -2.47 -4.61
CA ARG A 173 10.61 -1.89 -5.74
C ARG A 173 11.36 -0.75 -6.41
N GLN A 174 11.24 -0.71 -7.71
CA GLN A 174 11.75 0.38 -8.55
C GLN A 174 10.58 1.09 -9.24
N PRO A 175 10.55 2.44 -9.23
CA PRO A 175 11.46 3.36 -8.55
C PRO A 175 11.27 3.35 -7.03
N THR A 176 12.33 3.62 -6.29
CA THR A 176 12.30 3.71 -4.84
C THR A 176 12.11 5.14 -4.38
N TYR A 177 11.06 5.39 -3.60
CA TYR A 177 10.80 6.71 -2.99
C TYR A 177 11.14 6.74 -1.50
N GLY A 178 11.83 5.70 -1.01
CA GLY A 178 12.17 5.56 0.41
C GLY A 178 12.98 6.71 1.00
N TYR A 179 13.72 7.45 0.16
CA TYR A 179 14.47 8.64 0.57
C TYR A 179 14.24 9.75 -0.45
N ALA A 180 13.09 10.42 -0.39
CA ALA A 180 12.65 11.37 -1.40
C ALA A 180 11.79 12.51 -0.82
N ILE A 181 11.74 13.61 -1.56
CA ILE A 181 10.83 14.73 -1.38
C ILE A 181 9.94 14.82 -2.62
N ILE A 182 8.64 14.98 -2.40
CA ILE A 182 7.65 15.13 -3.46
C ILE A 182 7.02 16.50 -3.35
N SER A 183 7.17 17.30 -4.39
CA SER A 183 6.61 18.65 -4.51
C SER A 183 5.38 18.65 -5.43
N PRO A 184 4.47 19.61 -5.29
CA PRO A 184 3.44 19.84 -6.28
C PRO A 184 4.08 20.12 -7.64
N GLY A 185 3.63 19.41 -8.66
CA GLY A 185 4.09 19.58 -10.03
C GLY A 185 3.35 20.72 -10.74
N ASN A 186 3.93 21.16 -11.83
CA ASN A 186 3.26 22.01 -12.80
C ASN A 186 2.76 21.13 -13.96
N ASP A 187 1.45 21.12 -14.20
CA ASP A 187 0.79 20.28 -15.19
C ASP A 187 1.16 20.60 -16.66
N THR A 188 2.01 21.60 -16.89
CA THR A 188 2.47 21.97 -18.23
C THR A 188 3.48 21.02 -18.86
N LYS A 189 4.04 20.08 -18.10
CA LYS A 189 5.03 19.10 -18.58
C LYS A 189 4.53 17.69 -18.38
N ALA A 190 4.82 16.83 -19.35
CA ALA A 190 4.53 15.40 -19.24
C ALA A 190 5.23 14.77 -18.03
N TYR A 191 4.58 13.80 -17.42
CA TYR A 191 5.09 13.01 -16.32
C TYR A 191 5.72 11.70 -16.82
N ASP A 192 6.63 11.14 -16.05
CA ASP A 192 7.36 9.92 -16.43
C ASP A 192 6.63 8.66 -15.98
N THR A 193 5.88 8.74 -14.90
CA THR A 193 5.28 7.59 -14.22
C THR A 193 3.89 7.95 -13.70
N CYS A 194 2.93 7.06 -13.91
CA CYS A 194 1.66 7.08 -13.19
C CYS A 194 1.71 6.06 -12.06
N LEU A 195 1.60 6.51 -10.83
CA LEU A 195 1.46 5.66 -9.66
C LEU A 195 -0.01 5.43 -9.35
N VAL A 196 -0.39 4.18 -9.25
CA VAL A 196 -1.76 3.77 -8.92
C VAL A 196 -1.74 2.90 -7.68
N ARG A 197 -2.42 3.34 -6.64
CA ARG A 197 -2.67 2.55 -5.44
C ARG A 197 -4.01 1.86 -5.60
N ALA A 198 -4.01 0.52 -5.67
CA ALA A 198 -5.22 -0.25 -5.92
C ALA A 198 -5.26 -1.54 -5.09
N TRP A 199 -6.49 -1.96 -4.70
CA TRP A 199 -6.73 -3.23 -4.03
C TRP A 199 -8.18 -3.69 -4.23
N PRO A 200 -8.42 -4.84 -4.88
CA PRO A 200 -7.47 -5.58 -5.72
C PRO A 200 -7.03 -4.75 -6.92
N VAL A 201 -5.98 -5.18 -7.60
CA VAL A 201 -5.54 -4.51 -8.83
C VAL A 201 -6.62 -4.73 -9.90
N PRO A 202 -7.19 -3.68 -10.50
CA PRO A 202 -8.12 -3.84 -11.61
C PRO A 202 -7.41 -4.43 -12.82
N ASP A 203 -8.03 -5.43 -13.43
CA ASP A 203 -7.54 -5.98 -14.69
C ASP A 203 -7.54 -4.90 -15.80
N GLY A 204 -6.45 -4.85 -16.55
CA GLY A 204 -6.36 -3.93 -17.67
C GLY A 204 -6.18 -2.45 -17.34
N ILE A 205 -5.76 -2.10 -16.12
CA ILE A 205 -5.54 -0.70 -15.70
C ILE A 205 -4.61 0.07 -16.66
N GLU A 206 -3.62 -0.61 -17.24
CA GLU A 206 -2.72 -0.02 -18.23
C GLU A 206 -3.45 0.35 -19.53
N SER A 207 -4.46 -0.44 -19.94
CA SER A 207 -5.25 -0.16 -21.12
C SER A 207 -6.16 1.06 -20.92
N LEU A 208 -6.70 1.25 -19.71
CA LEU A 208 -7.49 2.44 -19.37
C LEU A 208 -6.67 3.71 -19.51
N LEU A 209 -5.41 3.70 -19.03
CA LEU A 209 -4.53 4.85 -19.17
C LEU A 209 -4.20 5.15 -20.64
N ARG A 210 -3.93 4.12 -21.47
CA ARG A 210 -3.66 4.28 -22.90
C ARG A 210 -4.85 4.83 -23.68
N VAL A 211 -6.07 4.42 -23.34
CA VAL A 211 -7.30 4.92 -23.95
C VAL A 211 -7.50 6.40 -23.62
N SER A 212 -7.28 6.80 -22.36
CA SER A 212 -7.40 8.21 -21.96
C SER A 212 -6.45 9.12 -22.74
N ILE A 213 -5.17 8.71 -22.88
CA ILE A 213 -4.17 9.48 -23.63
C ILE A 213 -4.56 9.62 -25.12
N ARG A 214 -5.16 8.60 -25.74
CA ARG A 214 -5.63 8.68 -27.13
C ARG A 214 -6.81 9.63 -27.29
N ALA A 215 -7.76 9.61 -26.35
CA ALA A 215 -8.93 10.50 -26.41
C ALA A 215 -8.52 11.97 -26.34
N ASP A 216 -7.53 12.31 -25.51
CA ASP A 216 -7.03 13.69 -25.39
C ASP A 216 -6.24 14.13 -26.62
N ALA A 217 -5.51 13.20 -27.27
CA ALA A 217 -4.81 13.49 -28.52
C ALA A 217 -5.77 13.74 -29.68
N GLU A 218 -6.89 13.04 -29.73
CA GLU A 218 -7.92 13.23 -30.77
C GLU A 218 -8.73 14.52 -30.55
N SER A 219 -8.98 14.91 -29.29
CA SER A 219 -9.67 16.17 -28.97
C SER A 219 -8.82 17.41 -29.24
N GLY A 220 -7.48 17.29 -29.19
CA GLY A 220 -6.54 18.38 -29.48
C GLY A 220 -6.34 18.68 -30.95
N VAL A 221 -6.68 17.75 -31.87
CA VAL A 221 -6.53 17.93 -33.32
C VAL A 221 -7.71 18.68 -33.97
N GLY A 222 -8.82 18.86 -33.27
CA GLY A 222 -10.01 19.57 -33.77
C GLY A 222 -10.06 21.07 -33.54
N ALA A 223 -9.02 21.68 -32.99
CA ALA A 223 -8.97 23.11 -32.61
C ALA A 223 -7.83 23.88 -33.29
N ALA A 224 -7.52 23.59 -34.53
CA ALA A 224 -6.57 24.34 -35.36
C ALA A 224 -7.27 24.88 -36.61
#